data_fbfee8c51ee48bdf50f802cff577d944
#
_entry.id   fbfee8c51ee48bdf50f802cff577d944
#
_cell.length_a   1.000
_cell.length_b   1.000
_cell.length_c   1.000
_cell.angle_alpha   90.00
_cell.angle_beta   90.00
_cell.angle_gamma   90.00
#
_symmetry.space_group_name_H-M   'P 1'
#
loop_
_entity.id
_entity.type
_entity.pdbx_description
1 polymer ?
#
loop_
_entity_poly.entity_id
_entity_poly.type
_entity_poly.pdbx_seq_one_letter_code
_entity_poly.pdbx_strand_id
1 'polypeptide(L)'
;MSPKFLSLLTAEDLKDVTALDVGCGTGQLALTLAPLCRRVIGIDRDAEAILKARERTGALSLHNAEFVIADADVEEYTAWAPQLVAARLCMSPAIIARSGRALGPGEVLAFVCFHRDQWKETGVVSRFAFDEGEIRALLEGHGFTVEHLEIEREVHQFASAEEGVAQAAGLRAKWESNGRWQRYVEFLEGGGRTLTRSHLIVKARRR
;
A
#
# COMPACT_ATOMS: atom_id res chain seq x y z
N MET A 1 -7.65 -5.37 -5.03
CA MET A 1 -7.57 -3.99 -4.47
C MET A 1 -8.80 -3.79 -3.61
N SER A 2 -8.67 -3.15 -2.43
CA SER A 2 -9.83 -2.86 -1.58
C SER A 2 -10.82 -1.96 -2.31
N PRO A 3 -12.12 -2.33 -2.42
CA PRO A 3 -13.14 -1.48 -3.03
C PRO A 3 -13.30 -0.15 -2.29
N LYS A 4 -13.15 -0.17 -0.96
CA LYS A 4 -13.22 1.02 -0.12
C LYS A 4 -12.11 2.00 -0.45
N PHE A 5 -10.86 1.51 -0.56
CA PHE A 5 -9.74 2.36 -0.94
C PHE A 5 -9.95 3.02 -2.31
N LEU A 6 -10.39 2.24 -3.28
CA LEU A 6 -10.66 2.79 -4.60
C LEU A 6 -11.79 3.84 -4.57
N SER A 7 -12.87 3.60 -3.81
CA SER A 7 -13.96 4.56 -3.68
C SER A 7 -13.52 5.89 -3.04
N LEU A 8 -12.58 5.86 -2.09
CA LEU A 8 -12.03 7.07 -1.48
C LEU A 8 -11.20 7.91 -2.45
N LEU A 9 -10.47 7.24 -3.36
CA LEU A 9 -9.70 7.92 -4.41
C LEU A 9 -10.62 8.50 -5.48
N THR A 10 -11.59 7.73 -5.96
CA THR A 10 -12.51 8.17 -7.04
C THR A 10 -13.58 9.14 -6.59
N ALA A 11 -13.70 9.42 -5.29
CA ALA A 11 -14.53 10.51 -4.76
C ALA A 11 -13.89 11.89 -4.95
N GLU A 12 -12.60 11.96 -5.29
CA GLU A 12 -11.92 13.21 -5.66
C GLU A 12 -12.16 13.52 -7.14
N ASP A 13 -12.13 14.81 -7.50
CA ASP A 13 -12.06 15.22 -8.90
C ASP A 13 -10.62 15.03 -9.40
N LEU A 14 -10.40 13.95 -10.14
CA LEU A 14 -9.08 13.52 -10.59
C LEU A 14 -8.71 14.03 -12.00
N LYS A 15 -9.63 14.65 -12.72
CA LYS A 15 -9.48 14.97 -14.15
C LYS A 15 -8.21 15.76 -14.47
N ASP A 16 -7.87 16.76 -13.65
CA ASP A 16 -6.70 17.60 -13.85
C ASP A 16 -5.52 17.28 -12.91
N VAL A 17 -5.62 16.13 -12.20
CA VAL A 17 -4.66 15.71 -11.18
C VAL A 17 -3.48 14.97 -11.78
N THR A 18 -2.28 15.30 -11.32
CA THR A 18 -1.10 14.42 -11.40
C THR A 18 -1.08 13.52 -10.17
N ALA A 19 -1.24 12.22 -10.36
CA ALA A 19 -1.17 11.23 -9.29
C ALA A 19 0.21 10.56 -9.27
N LEU A 20 0.78 10.39 -8.07
CA LEU A 20 2.00 9.63 -7.82
C LEU A 20 1.63 8.33 -7.09
N ASP A 21 1.84 7.18 -7.74
CA ASP A 21 1.68 5.84 -7.14
C ASP A 21 3.02 5.37 -6.59
N VAL A 22 3.13 5.38 -5.26
CA VAL A 22 4.38 5.08 -4.54
C VAL A 22 4.45 3.59 -4.20
N GLY A 23 5.54 2.94 -4.60
CA GLY A 23 5.67 1.48 -4.52
C GLY A 23 4.67 0.80 -5.46
N CYS A 24 4.62 1.27 -6.71
CA CYS A 24 3.59 0.89 -7.68
C CYS A 24 3.65 -0.58 -8.12
N GLY A 25 4.77 -1.27 -7.88
CA GLY A 25 5.00 -2.63 -8.33
C GLY A 25 4.75 -2.76 -9.84
N THR A 26 3.92 -3.71 -10.25
CA THR A 26 3.54 -3.92 -11.66
C THR A 26 2.47 -2.94 -12.17
N GLY A 27 2.25 -1.81 -11.49
CA GLY A 27 1.41 -0.70 -11.92
C GLY A 27 -0.09 -0.87 -11.72
N GLN A 28 -0.55 -1.80 -10.88
CA GLN A 28 -2.00 -2.07 -10.76
C GLN A 28 -2.82 -0.83 -10.36
N LEU A 29 -2.36 -0.06 -9.36
CA LEU A 29 -3.07 1.15 -8.92
C LEU A 29 -2.92 2.26 -9.96
N ALA A 30 -1.69 2.53 -10.43
CA ALA A 30 -1.41 3.54 -11.44
C ALA A 30 -2.26 3.36 -12.70
N LEU A 31 -2.35 2.13 -13.25
CA LEU A 31 -3.15 1.81 -14.43
C LEU A 31 -4.66 1.94 -14.18
N THR A 32 -5.12 1.73 -12.94
CA THR A 32 -6.53 1.98 -12.57
C THR A 32 -6.83 3.49 -12.52
N LEU A 33 -5.88 4.31 -12.07
CA LEU A 33 -6.04 5.76 -11.97
C LEU A 33 -5.83 6.49 -13.30
N ALA A 34 -5.05 5.93 -14.21
CA ALA A 34 -4.70 6.59 -15.47
C ALA A 34 -5.90 7.08 -16.31
N PRO A 35 -7.00 6.32 -16.46
CA PRO A 35 -8.18 6.81 -17.18
C PRO A 35 -8.90 7.99 -16.51
N LEU A 36 -8.62 8.24 -15.23
CA LEU A 36 -9.31 9.25 -14.41
C LEU A 36 -8.47 10.52 -14.22
N CYS A 37 -7.13 10.40 -14.35
CA CYS A 37 -6.20 11.47 -14.06
C CYS A 37 -5.64 12.13 -15.32
N ARG A 38 -5.17 13.38 -15.18
CA ARG A 38 -4.39 14.04 -16.24
C ARG A 38 -3.08 13.28 -16.51
N ARG A 39 -2.39 12.85 -15.46
CA ARG A 39 -1.11 12.13 -15.51
C ARG A 39 -0.99 11.21 -14.31
N VAL A 40 -0.39 10.04 -14.51
CA VAL A 40 -0.02 9.13 -13.42
C VAL A 40 1.44 8.77 -13.53
N ILE A 41 2.14 8.84 -12.40
CA ILE A 41 3.53 8.45 -12.27
C ILE A 41 3.60 7.32 -11.24
N GLY A 42 4.08 6.16 -11.66
CA GLY A 42 4.36 5.04 -10.75
C GLY A 42 5.85 4.97 -10.44
N ILE A 43 6.21 4.88 -9.17
CA ILE A 43 7.59 4.67 -8.76
C ILE A 43 7.73 3.38 -7.97
N ASP A 44 8.77 2.60 -8.28
CA ASP A 44 9.16 1.42 -7.52
C ASP A 44 10.67 1.18 -7.67
N ARG A 45 11.30 0.62 -6.64
CA ARG A 45 12.72 0.25 -6.68
C ARG A 45 12.99 -1.03 -7.44
N ASP A 46 11.97 -1.87 -7.67
CA ASP A 46 12.07 -3.12 -8.41
C ASP A 46 11.99 -2.87 -9.92
N ALA A 47 13.14 -2.95 -10.58
CA ALA A 47 13.26 -2.73 -12.02
C ALA A 47 12.46 -3.73 -12.85
N GLU A 48 12.31 -4.99 -12.39
CA GLU A 48 11.51 -6.00 -13.09
C GLU A 48 10.02 -5.68 -12.99
N ALA A 49 9.56 -5.23 -11.82
CA ALA A 49 8.18 -4.78 -11.64
C ALA A 49 7.87 -3.57 -12.53
N ILE A 50 8.78 -2.59 -12.62
CA ILE A 50 8.64 -1.43 -13.49
C ILE A 50 8.60 -1.83 -14.98
N LEU A 51 9.42 -2.77 -15.40
CA LEU A 51 9.37 -3.28 -16.78
C LEU A 51 7.98 -3.84 -17.10
N LYS A 52 7.44 -4.70 -16.23
CA LYS A 52 6.08 -5.27 -16.37
C LYS A 52 4.99 -4.19 -16.37
N ALA A 53 5.15 -3.13 -15.56
CA ALA A 53 4.21 -2.02 -15.55
C ALA A 53 4.19 -1.27 -16.89
N ARG A 54 5.37 -1.02 -17.48
CA ARG A 54 5.50 -0.37 -18.80
C ARG A 54 4.90 -1.22 -19.93
N GLU A 55 5.13 -2.54 -19.92
CA GLU A 55 4.52 -3.47 -20.88
C GLU A 55 2.99 -3.43 -20.82
N ARG A 56 2.42 -3.45 -19.62
CA ARG A 56 0.97 -3.35 -19.39
C ARG A 56 0.40 -2.02 -19.86
N THR A 57 1.12 -0.92 -19.66
CA THR A 57 0.74 0.42 -20.14
C THR A 57 0.62 0.44 -21.66
N GLY A 58 1.61 -0.13 -22.36
CA GLY A 58 1.59 -0.25 -23.82
C GLY A 58 0.41 -1.09 -24.31
N ALA A 59 0.14 -2.23 -23.67
CA ALA A 59 -0.97 -3.11 -24.03
C ALA A 59 -2.35 -2.45 -23.83
N LEU A 60 -2.48 -1.52 -22.88
CA LEU A 60 -3.70 -0.76 -22.61
C LEU A 60 -3.79 0.55 -23.39
N SER A 61 -2.77 0.89 -24.20
CA SER A 61 -2.68 2.16 -24.95
C SER A 61 -2.87 3.41 -24.07
N LEU A 62 -2.37 3.38 -22.83
CA LEU A 62 -2.42 4.51 -21.91
C LEU A 62 -1.18 5.40 -22.14
N HIS A 63 -1.40 6.64 -22.55
CA HIS A 63 -0.32 7.59 -22.89
C HIS A 63 0.02 8.56 -21.76
N ASN A 64 -0.77 8.56 -20.68
CA ASN A 64 -0.63 9.47 -19.53
C ASN A 64 -0.10 8.75 -18.26
N ALA A 65 0.35 7.52 -18.38
CA ALA A 65 0.98 6.76 -17.29
C ALA A 65 2.45 6.50 -17.60
N GLU A 66 3.32 6.89 -16.70
CA GLU A 66 4.77 6.63 -16.78
C GLU A 66 5.25 5.89 -15.52
N PHE A 67 6.35 5.13 -15.68
CA PHE A 67 6.91 4.34 -14.59
C PHE A 67 8.41 4.56 -14.47
N VAL A 68 8.88 4.84 -13.24
CA VAL A 68 10.25 5.21 -12.93
C VAL A 68 10.82 4.27 -11.89
N ILE A 69 12.06 3.81 -12.10
CA ILE A 69 12.81 3.05 -11.08
C ILE A 69 13.32 4.07 -10.08
N ALA A 70 12.76 4.04 -8.86
CA ALA A 70 13.08 4.99 -7.80
C ALA A 70 12.80 4.41 -6.42
N ASP A 71 13.61 4.74 -5.42
CA ASP A 71 13.37 4.37 -4.04
C ASP A 71 12.47 5.41 -3.37
N ALA A 72 11.25 5.01 -3.02
CA ALA A 72 10.24 5.85 -2.41
C ALA A 72 10.66 6.46 -1.05
N ASP A 73 11.55 5.80 -0.32
CA ASP A 73 12.07 6.30 0.96
C ASP A 73 13.18 7.35 0.79
N VAL A 74 13.69 7.55 -0.44
CA VAL A 74 14.84 8.42 -0.72
C VAL A 74 14.48 9.60 -1.64
N GLU A 75 13.67 9.34 -2.67
CA GLU A 75 13.34 10.31 -3.71
C GLU A 75 12.49 11.50 -3.20
N GLU A 76 12.74 12.69 -3.75
CA GLU A 76 11.93 13.87 -3.45
C GLU A 76 10.78 13.99 -4.46
N TYR A 77 9.54 13.95 -3.95
CA TYR A 77 8.34 13.90 -4.79
C TYR A 77 7.99 15.24 -5.46
N THR A 78 8.57 16.35 -4.96
CA THR A 78 8.36 17.70 -5.52
C THR A 78 8.68 17.82 -7.00
N ALA A 79 9.65 17.02 -7.50
CA ALA A 79 10.02 17.00 -8.92
C ALA A 79 8.86 16.56 -9.85
N TRP A 80 7.91 15.80 -9.34
CA TRP A 80 6.73 15.32 -10.08
C TRP A 80 5.50 16.20 -9.90
N ALA A 81 5.53 17.17 -8.97
CA ALA A 81 4.44 18.08 -8.63
C ALA A 81 3.08 17.38 -8.51
N PRO A 82 2.96 16.32 -7.66
CA PRO A 82 1.73 15.57 -7.52
C PRO A 82 0.67 16.37 -6.75
N GLN A 83 -0.60 16.21 -7.12
CA GLN A 83 -1.75 16.67 -6.35
C GLN A 83 -2.41 15.50 -5.56
N LEU A 84 -2.06 14.27 -5.93
CA LEU A 84 -2.44 13.06 -5.23
C LEU A 84 -1.21 12.17 -5.07
N VAL A 85 -0.89 11.78 -3.84
CA VAL A 85 0.05 10.68 -3.57
C VAL A 85 -0.77 9.48 -3.10
N ALA A 86 -0.61 8.36 -3.77
CA ALA A 86 -1.27 7.11 -3.44
C ALA A 86 -0.24 6.01 -3.20
N ALA A 87 -0.53 5.07 -2.29
CA ALA A 87 0.33 3.92 -2.04
C ALA A 87 -0.48 2.69 -1.62
N ARG A 88 -0.02 1.52 -2.01
CA ARG A 88 -0.66 0.27 -1.59
C ARG A 88 0.37 -0.71 -1.03
N LEU A 89 0.26 -0.96 0.28
CA LEU A 89 1.13 -1.90 1.04
C LEU A 89 2.63 -1.54 0.98
N CYS A 90 2.91 -0.26 0.77
CA CYS A 90 4.25 0.32 0.68
C CYS A 90 4.28 1.65 1.46
N MET A 91 3.98 1.65 2.75
CA MET A 91 3.97 2.88 3.55
C MET A 91 5.08 2.86 4.59
N SER A 92 5.76 4.02 4.72
CA SER A 92 6.76 4.28 5.75
C SER A 92 6.63 5.72 6.27
N PRO A 93 7.24 6.05 7.42
CA PRO A 93 7.31 7.43 7.90
C PRO A 93 8.01 8.37 6.89
N ALA A 94 9.01 7.88 6.16
CA ALA A 94 9.70 8.65 5.14
C ALA A 94 8.79 9.03 3.97
N ILE A 95 7.94 8.11 3.50
CA ILE A 95 6.95 8.36 2.44
C ILE A 95 5.94 9.43 2.89
N ILE A 96 5.44 9.35 4.14
CA ILE A 96 4.53 10.37 4.69
C ILE A 96 5.21 11.75 4.73
N ALA A 97 6.44 11.82 5.23
CA ALA A 97 7.20 13.05 5.30
C ALA A 97 7.43 13.69 3.91
N ARG A 98 7.80 12.88 2.91
CA ARG A 98 7.99 13.34 1.52
C ARG A 98 6.69 13.79 0.89
N SER A 99 5.61 13.07 1.11
CA SER A 99 4.26 13.48 0.66
C SER A 99 3.87 14.83 1.26
N GLY A 100 4.16 15.06 2.57
CA GLY A 100 3.88 16.32 3.23
C GLY A 100 4.70 17.52 2.69
N ARG A 101 5.89 17.27 2.10
CA ARG A 101 6.68 18.31 1.43
C ARG A 101 6.23 18.57 0.00
N ALA A 102 5.73 17.56 -0.69
CA ALA A 102 5.38 17.66 -2.10
C ALA A 102 3.93 18.12 -2.36
N LEU A 103 3.03 17.77 -1.45
CA LEU A 103 1.61 18.12 -1.57
C LEU A 103 1.36 19.54 -1.04
N GLY A 104 0.64 20.32 -1.81
CA GLY A 104 0.14 21.64 -1.43
C GLY A 104 -1.14 21.55 -0.59
N PRO A 105 -1.60 22.70 -0.01
CA PRO A 105 -2.83 22.77 0.75
C PRO A 105 -4.04 22.25 -0.05
N GLY A 106 -4.84 21.40 0.58
CA GLY A 106 -6.00 20.79 -0.05
C GLY A 106 -5.72 19.51 -0.86
N GLU A 107 -4.45 19.19 -1.15
CA GLU A 107 -4.07 18.00 -1.90
C GLU A 107 -4.06 16.73 -1.03
N VAL A 108 -4.09 15.56 -1.65
CA VAL A 108 -4.47 14.29 -1.00
C VAL A 108 -3.31 13.31 -0.90
N LEU A 109 -3.16 12.72 0.29
CA LEU A 109 -2.41 11.49 0.53
C LEU A 109 -3.40 10.36 0.88
N ALA A 110 -3.43 9.29 0.09
CA ALA A 110 -4.29 8.14 0.37
C ALA A 110 -3.52 6.82 0.22
N PHE A 111 -3.67 5.91 1.17
CA PHE A 111 -2.92 4.67 1.13
C PHE A 111 -3.60 3.51 1.87
N VAL A 112 -3.16 2.31 1.54
CA VAL A 112 -3.39 1.10 2.32
C VAL A 112 -2.05 0.63 2.88
N CYS A 113 -1.96 0.45 4.19
CA CYS A 113 -0.78 -0.12 4.83
C CYS A 113 -1.12 -1.31 5.72
N PHE A 114 -0.10 -2.03 6.20
CA PHE A 114 -0.31 -3.12 7.13
C PHE A 114 -0.72 -2.56 8.50
N HIS A 115 -1.78 -3.15 9.08
CA HIS A 115 -2.10 -2.98 10.49
C HIS A 115 -1.26 -3.92 11.35
N ARG A 116 -1.04 -3.61 12.62
CA ARG A 116 -0.23 -4.43 13.55
C ARG A 116 -0.71 -5.88 13.69
N ASP A 117 -2.01 -6.12 13.50
CA ASP A 117 -2.60 -7.48 13.52
C ASP A 117 -2.39 -8.26 12.22
N GLN A 118 -1.72 -7.71 11.22
CA GLN A 118 -1.43 -8.44 9.98
C GLN A 118 -0.59 -9.69 10.29
N TRP A 119 -1.17 -10.87 10.04
CA TRP A 119 -0.55 -12.17 10.31
C TRP A 119 -0.13 -12.36 11.78
N LYS A 120 -0.98 -11.88 12.71
CA LYS A 120 -0.71 -11.96 14.17
C LYS A 120 -0.42 -13.37 14.67
N GLU A 121 -0.93 -14.39 13.98
CA GLU A 121 -0.73 -15.81 14.27
C GLU A 121 0.75 -16.21 14.19
N THR A 122 1.56 -15.47 13.44
CA THR A 122 3.00 -15.69 13.34
C THR A 122 3.77 -15.15 14.55
N GLY A 123 3.13 -14.37 15.43
CA GLY A 123 3.79 -13.71 16.56
C GLY A 123 4.83 -12.66 16.16
N VAL A 124 4.89 -12.25 14.88
CA VAL A 124 5.88 -11.29 14.37
C VAL A 124 5.16 -10.08 13.77
N VAL A 125 5.31 -8.92 14.40
CA VAL A 125 4.82 -7.66 13.84
C VAL A 125 5.76 -7.18 12.72
N SER A 126 5.20 -6.73 11.61
CA SER A 126 5.98 -6.13 10.53
C SER A 126 6.49 -4.73 10.95
N ARG A 127 7.74 -4.40 10.61
CA ARG A 127 8.27 -3.04 10.78
C ARG A 127 7.53 -1.98 9.93
N PHE A 128 6.72 -2.42 8.97
CA PHE A 128 5.89 -1.56 8.11
C PHE A 128 4.41 -1.61 8.53
N ALA A 129 4.11 -2.15 9.71
CA ALA A 129 2.77 -2.17 10.26
C ALA A 129 2.61 -1.05 11.28
N PHE A 130 1.44 -0.43 11.26
CA PHE A 130 1.07 0.65 12.15
C PHE A 130 -0.23 0.32 12.89
N ASP A 131 -0.44 0.93 14.03
CA ASP A 131 -1.77 1.10 14.61
C ASP A 131 -2.37 2.46 14.22
N GLU A 132 -3.65 2.67 14.56
CA GLU A 132 -4.38 3.90 14.21
C GLU A 132 -3.80 5.15 14.88
N GLY A 133 -3.32 5.01 16.13
CA GLY A 133 -2.72 6.12 16.87
C GLY A 133 -1.41 6.56 16.25
N GLU A 134 -0.54 5.62 15.92
CA GLU A 134 0.75 5.89 15.28
C GLU A 134 0.58 6.57 13.93
N ILE A 135 -0.30 6.03 13.07
CA ILE A 135 -0.47 6.59 11.73
C ILE A 135 -1.10 7.97 11.76
N ARG A 136 -2.05 8.21 12.69
CA ARG A 136 -2.64 9.53 12.91
C ARG A 136 -1.60 10.54 13.36
N ALA A 137 -0.79 10.20 14.36
CA ALA A 137 0.27 11.09 14.87
C ALA A 137 1.31 11.43 13.79
N LEU A 138 1.71 10.45 12.96
CA LEU A 138 2.61 10.68 11.84
C LEU A 138 2.01 11.63 10.80
N LEU A 139 0.77 11.44 10.40
CA LEU A 139 0.08 12.29 9.43
C LEU A 139 -0.07 13.71 9.95
N GLU A 140 -0.55 13.89 11.18
CA GLU A 140 -0.75 15.21 11.82
C GLU A 140 0.57 15.94 12.01
N GLY A 141 1.64 15.22 12.38
CA GLY A 141 3.00 15.74 12.53
C GLY A 141 3.62 16.22 11.20
N HIS A 142 3.16 15.69 10.07
CA HIS A 142 3.59 16.11 8.74
C HIS A 142 2.58 17.03 8.01
N GLY A 143 1.64 17.62 8.75
CA GLY A 143 0.75 18.67 8.26
C GLY A 143 -0.46 18.14 7.49
N PHE A 144 -0.93 16.94 7.79
CA PHE A 144 -2.17 16.39 7.23
C PHE A 144 -3.32 16.45 8.24
N THR A 145 -4.53 16.55 7.71
CA THR A 145 -5.78 16.25 8.42
C THR A 145 -6.28 14.89 7.95
N VAL A 146 -6.55 13.98 8.89
CA VAL A 146 -7.06 12.65 8.56
C VAL A 146 -8.55 12.74 8.26
N GLU A 147 -8.95 12.44 7.03
CA GLU A 147 -10.36 12.42 6.59
C GLU A 147 -10.98 11.04 6.72
N HIS A 148 -10.18 9.98 6.56
CA HIS A 148 -10.62 8.60 6.70
C HIS A 148 -9.49 7.75 7.28
N LEU A 149 -9.84 6.92 8.27
CA LEU A 149 -8.96 5.92 8.87
C LEU A 149 -9.81 4.74 9.33
N GLU A 150 -9.62 3.59 8.69
CA GLU A 150 -10.42 2.39 8.91
C GLU A 150 -9.53 1.15 8.91
N ILE A 151 -9.82 0.20 9.81
CA ILE A 151 -9.21 -1.14 9.77
C ILE A 151 -10.07 -2.05 8.90
N GLU A 152 -9.52 -2.52 7.79
CA GLU A 152 -10.07 -3.60 6.99
C GLU A 152 -9.45 -4.90 7.47
N ARG A 153 -10.25 -5.73 8.16
CA ARG A 153 -9.80 -7.00 8.74
C ARG A 153 -10.59 -8.17 8.20
N GLU A 154 -9.86 -9.20 7.78
CA GLU A 154 -10.39 -10.48 7.34
C GLU A 154 -9.67 -11.60 8.12
N VAL A 155 -10.44 -12.51 8.71
CA VAL A 155 -9.90 -13.68 9.40
C VAL A 155 -10.34 -14.93 8.65
N HIS A 156 -9.38 -15.55 7.97
CA HIS A 156 -9.61 -16.84 7.33
C HIS A 156 -9.58 -17.93 8.39
N GLN A 157 -10.60 -18.81 8.40
CA GLN A 157 -10.66 -19.99 9.26
C GLN A 157 -10.44 -21.24 8.42
N PHE A 158 -9.76 -22.21 8.98
CA PHE A 158 -9.39 -23.46 8.31
C PHE A 158 -9.94 -24.67 9.07
N ALA A 159 -10.35 -25.70 8.36
CA ALA A 159 -10.82 -26.95 8.96
C ALA A 159 -9.65 -27.77 9.53
N SER A 160 -8.46 -27.64 8.95
CA SER A 160 -7.26 -28.38 9.40
C SER A 160 -5.97 -27.53 9.32
N ALA A 161 -4.89 -28.03 9.94
CA ALA A 161 -3.57 -27.41 9.84
C ALA A 161 -3.04 -27.45 8.40
N GLU A 162 -3.29 -28.57 7.70
CA GLU A 162 -2.87 -28.75 6.29
C GLU A 162 -3.52 -27.72 5.38
N GLU A 163 -4.80 -27.41 5.59
CA GLU A 163 -5.50 -26.36 4.86
C GLU A 163 -4.87 -25.00 5.13
N GLY A 164 -4.56 -24.67 6.39
CA GLY A 164 -3.88 -23.43 6.76
C GLY A 164 -2.51 -23.27 6.10
N VAL A 165 -1.73 -24.36 6.06
CA VAL A 165 -0.43 -24.39 5.36
C VAL A 165 -0.61 -24.18 3.86
N ALA A 166 -1.58 -24.86 3.24
CA ALA A 166 -1.85 -24.72 1.81
C ALA A 166 -2.26 -23.29 1.42
N GLN A 167 -3.12 -22.66 2.22
CA GLN A 167 -3.53 -21.26 2.00
C GLN A 167 -2.39 -20.26 2.15
N ALA A 168 -1.44 -20.53 3.05
CA ALA A 168 -0.27 -19.69 3.24
C ALA A 168 0.89 -20.00 2.27
N ALA A 169 0.76 -21.00 1.38
CA ALA A 169 1.85 -21.48 0.51
C ALA A 169 2.49 -20.36 -0.33
N GLY A 170 1.71 -19.43 -0.86
CA GLY A 170 2.21 -18.27 -1.61
C GLY A 170 3.06 -17.28 -0.80
N LEU A 171 3.01 -17.35 0.54
CA LEU A 171 3.81 -16.52 1.45
C LEU A 171 5.06 -17.23 1.94
N ARG A 172 5.21 -18.52 1.67
CA ARG A 172 6.23 -19.40 2.25
C ARG A 172 7.63 -18.84 2.08
N ALA A 173 8.07 -18.59 0.86
CA ALA A 173 9.43 -18.12 0.56
C ALA A 173 9.77 -16.82 1.33
N LYS A 174 8.81 -15.87 1.36
CA LYS A 174 8.95 -14.62 2.11
C LYS A 174 8.97 -14.86 3.62
N TRP A 175 8.19 -15.78 4.13
CA TRP A 175 8.07 -16.05 5.56
C TRP A 175 9.21 -16.91 6.10
N GLU A 176 9.78 -17.81 5.30
CA GLU A 176 10.99 -18.56 5.64
C GLU A 176 12.18 -17.62 5.87
N SER A 177 12.33 -16.59 5.02
CA SER A 177 13.45 -15.63 5.15
C SER A 177 13.41 -14.76 6.41
N ASN A 178 12.28 -14.72 7.14
CA ASN A 178 12.12 -13.88 8.33
C ASN A 178 11.53 -14.62 9.55
N GLY A 179 11.52 -15.95 9.51
CA GLY A 179 11.12 -16.83 10.63
C GLY A 179 9.60 -16.92 10.89
N ARG A 180 8.75 -16.27 10.07
CA ARG A 180 7.29 -16.35 10.24
C ARG A 180 6.74 -17.71 9.88
N TRP A 181 7.33 -18.40 8.90
CA TRP A 181 6.82 -19.69 8.45
C TRP A 181 6.81 -20.72 9.55
N GLN A 182 7.94 -20.89 10.24
CA GLN A 182 8.05 -21.84 11.34
C GLN A 182 7.04 -21.53 12.45
N ARG A 183 6.92 -20.27 12.86
CA ARG A 183 5.98 -19.85 13.91
C ARG A 183 4.52 -20.07 13.51
N TYR A 184 4.18 -19.88 12.24
CA TYR A 184 2.84 -20.14 11.75
C TYR A 184 2.51 -21.63 11.74
N VAL A 185 3.46 -22.47 11.33
CA VAL A 185 3.30 -23.93 11.40
C VAL A 185 3.13 -24.39 12.85
N GLU A 186 3.95 -23.92 13.77
CA GLU A 186 3.81 -24.20 15.22
C GLU A 186 2.44 -23.77 15.78
N PHE A 187 1.95 -22.58 15.36
CA PHE A 187 0.59 -22.14 15.73
C PHE A 187 -0.49 -23.12 15.24
N LEU A 188 -0.39 -23.59 14.00
CA LEU A 188 -1.36 -24.54 13.42
C LEU A 188 -1.28 -25.93 14.11
N GLU A 189 -0.06 -26.43 14.39
CA GLU A 189 0.20 -27.68 15.12
C GLU A 189 -0.30 -27.61 16.55
N GLY A 190 -0.21 -26.43 17.19
CA GLY A 190 -0.75 -26.14 18.52
C GLY A 190 -2.28 -26.01 18.56
N GLY A 191 -3.00 -26.28 17.45
CA GLY A 191 -4.45 -26.23 17.37
C GLY A 191 -5.03 -24.92 16.82
N GLY A 192 -4.19 -23.97 16.45
CA GLY A 192 -4.64 -22.75 15.76
C GLY A 192 -5.26 -23.07 14.39
N ARG A 193 -6.25 -22.26 13.97
CA ARG A 193 -7.02 -22.53 12.72
C ARG A 193 -7.36 -21.23 12.00
N THR A 194 -6.56 -20.19 12.14
CA THR A 194 -6.83 -18.88 11.54
C THR A 194 -5.60 -18.30 10.85
N LEU A 195 -5.87 -17.37 9.92
CA LEU A 195 -4.89 -16.45 9.38
C LEU A 195 -5.55 -15.09 9.21
N THR A 196 -5.04 -14.10 9.95
CA THR A 196 -5.56 -12.74 9.93
C THR A 196 -4.90 -11.90 8.85
N ARG A 197 -5.70 -11.29 8.00
CA ARG A 197 -5.31 -10.15 7.16
C ARG A 197 -5.86 -8.88 7.79
N SER A 198 -5.01 -7.89 7.99
CA SER A 198 -5.43 -6.65 8.62
C SER A 198 -4.67 -5.47 8.02
N HIS A 199 -5.40 -4.54 7.43
CA HIS A 199 -4.88 -3.35 6.79
C HIS A 199 -5.51 -2.10 7.37
N LEU A 200 -4.79 -0.99 7.33
CA LEU A 200 -5.34 0.35 7.51
C LEU A 200 -5.61 0.96 6.15
N ILE A 201 -6.83 1.47 5.95
CA ILE A 201 -7.21 2.28 4.80
C ILE A 201 -7.24 3.72 5.27
N VAL A 202 -6.45 4.56 4.63
CA VAL A 202 -6.21 5.93 5.07
C VAL A 202 -6.40 6.90 3.92
N LYS A 203 -7.09 8.02 4.19
CA LYS A 203 -7.11 9.21 3.36
C LYS A 203 -6.89 10.43 4.23
N ALA A 204 -5.97 11.28 3.84
CA ALA A 204 -5.62 12.49 4.55
C ALA A 204 -5.42 13.65 3.57
N ARG A 205 -5.73 14.86 4.01
CA ARG A 205 -5.61 16.08 3.22
C ARG A 205 -4.55 17.00 3.80
N ARG A 206 -3.72 17.57 2.93
CA ARG A 206 -2.70 18.55 3.30
C ARG A 206 -3.37 19.83 3.82
N ARG A 207 -2.93 20.29 5.00
CA ARG A 207 -3.39 21.55 5.61
C ARG A 207 -2.83 22.77 4.90
#